data_5cc50a740679cbee9e4eb2f4c5993073
#
_entry.id   5cc50a740679cbee9e4eb2f4c5993073
#
_cell.length_a   1.000
_cell.length_b   1.000
_cell.length_c   1.000
_cell.angle_alpha   90.00
_cell.angle_beta   90.00
_cell.angle_gamma   90.00
#
_symmetry.space_group_name_H-M   'P 1'
#
loop_
_entity.id
_entity.type
_entity.pdbx_description
1 polymer ?
#
loop_
_entity_poly.entity_id
_entity_poly.type
_entity_poly.pdbx_seq_one_letter_code
_entity_poly.pdbx_strand_id
1 'polypeptide(L)'
;MTPASTSSVLLKYQKDVHPVVPFDPAKDRLYPFDFTEQNTELSPEEIANTERFAAYINRELQQHGARYGIGGYDEHRTLYARSKHFDQPLPAAAIVPARSAPQPAAGGTSQADLQGTGSESPRIDPGEPEPRRLHLGIDIWGPAGTKVMSPLNAIVHSFAFNNNESDYGATIILTHNLDGISFHTLYGHLSLNSLKNLYEGKNVSKGEVIAEFGMRFENGNWPSHLHFQVITDMQGWKGDYPGVCRYSERQLWLDNCPDPNLILQLI
;
A
#
# COMPACT_ATOMS: atom_id res chain seq x y z
N MET A 1 5.26 25.26 18.14
CA MET A 1 4.34 24.16 17.78
C MET A 1 4.98 23.39 16.64
N THR A 2 5.16 22.09 16.78
CA THR A 2 5.63 21.23 15.69
C THR A 2 4.59 21.29 14.56
N PRO A 3 4.97 21.44 13.28
CA PRO A 3 4.02 21.39 12.17
C PRO A 3 3.18 20.11 12.26
N ALA A 4 1.89 20.19 11.99
CA ALA A 4 1.03 19.01 11.94
C ALA A 4 1.52 18.09 10.82
N SER A 5 1.69 16.79 11.10
CA SER A 5 2.05 15.78 10.10
C SER A 5 0.79 15.13 9.52
N THR A 6 0.93 14.47 8.37
CA THR A 6 -0.15 13.67 7.77
C THR A 6 -0.71 12.67 8.78
N SER A 7 0.15 11.94 9.51
CA SER A 7 -0.29 10.97 10.53
C SER A 7 -1.10 11.64 11.64
N SER A 8 -0.67 12.81 12.13
CA SER A 8 -1.36 13.51 13.22
C SER A 8 -2.74 14.02 12.82
N VAL A 9 -2.89 14.49 11.57
CA VAL A 9 -4.20 14.93 11.08
C VAL A 9 -5.12 13.75 10.81
N LEU A 10 -4.60 12.63 10.29
CA LEU A 10 -5.38 11.41 10.08
C LEU A 10 -5.91 10.85 11.40
N LEU A 11 -5.09 10.78 12.44
CA LEU A 11 -5.51 10.37 13.78
C LEU A 11 -6.66 11.24 14.33
N LYS A 12 -6.60 12.55 14.10
CA LYS A 12 -7.65 13.47 14.53
C LYS A 12 -8.99 13.20 13.86
N TYR A 13 -8.98 12.79 12.58
CA TYR A 13 -10.17 12.59 11.76
C TYR A 13 -10.59 11.12 11.59
N GLN A 14 -9.98 10.17 12.32
CA GLN A 14 -10.27 8.73 12.17
C GLN A 14 -11.76 8.37 12.26
N LYS A 15 -12.53 9.07 13.10
CA LYS A 15 -13.97 8.82 13.27
C LYS A 15 -14.82 9.34 12.11
N ASP A 16 -14.25 10.18 11.27
CA ASP A 16 -14.95 10.83 10.15
C ASP A 16 -14.69 10.15 8.80
N VAL A 17 -13.82 9.13 8.75
CA VAL A 17 -13.52 8.42 7.52
C VAL A 17 -14.65 7.46 7.15
N HIS A 18 -14.89 7.30 5.85
CA HIS A 18 -15.77 6.27 5.30
C HIS A 18 -14.97 4.99 5.04
N PRO A 19 -15.52 3.79 5.27
CA PRO A 19 -14.87 2.53 4.86
C PRO A 19 -14.48 2.55 3.36
N VAL A 20 -13.26 2.07 3.07
CA VAL A 20 -12.73 2.01 1.69
C VAL A 20 -13.35 0.85 0.90
N VAL A 21 -13.76 -0.21 1.59
CA VAL A 21 -14.49 -1.35 1.01
C VAL A 21 -15.76 -1.61 1.82
N PRO A 22 -16.79 -2.27 1.24
CA PRO A 22 -17.99 -2.65 1.98
C PRO A 22 -17.63 -3.62 3.12
N PHE A 23 -17.61 -3.14 4.35
CA PHE A 23 -17.27 -3.92 5.54
C PHE A 23 -18.16 -3.51 6.73
N ASP A 24 -18.81 -4.52 7.35
CA ASP A 24 -19.62 -4.35 8.55
C ASP A 24 -18.93 -5.12 9.70
N PRO A 25 -18.25 -4.43 10.64
CA PRO A 25 -17.51 -5.10 11.72
C PRO A 25 -18.40 -5.93 12.66
N ALA A 26 -19.71 -5.74 12.63
CA ALA A 26 -20.65 -6.57 13.39
C ALA A 26 -20.95 -7.92 12.75
N LYS A 27 -20.69 -8.07 11.46
CA LYS A 27 -21.05 -9.27 10.66
C LYS A 27 -19.86 -9.90 9.94
N ASP A 28 -18.96 -9.05 9.45
CA ASP A 28 -17.86 -9.48 8.61
C ASP A 28 -16.61 -9.78 9.45
N ARG A 29 -15.80 -10.71 8.97
CA ARG A 29 -14.52 -11.07 9.58
C ARG A 29 -13.39 -10.75 8.63
N LEU A 30 -12.22 -10.45 9.20
CA LEU A 30 -10.97 -10.28 8.49
C LEU A 30 -10.04 -11.44 8.83
N TYR A 31 -9.15 -11.77 7.89
CA TYR A 31 -8.09 -12.74 8.08
C TYR A 31 -6.74 -12.07 7.81
N PRO A 32 -5.83 -11.97 8.80
CA PRO A 32 -4.50 -11.40 8.59
C PRO A 32 -3.64 -12.42 7.84
N PHE A 33 -3.19 -12.07 6.64
CA PHE A 33 -2.20 -12.86 5.90
C PHE A 33 -0.79 -12.50 6.36
N ASP A 34 0.03 -13.53 6.50
CA ASP A 34 1.49 -13.41 6.63
C ASP A 34 2.13 -13.74 5.26
N PHE A 35 2.80 -12.78 4.65
CA PHE A 35 3.55 -12.97 3.40
C PHE A 35 5.06 -12.90 3.58
N THR A 36 5.53 -12.98 4.84
CA THR A 36 6.95 -13.03 5.20
C THR A 36 7.53 -14.42 4.97
N GLU A 37 8.82 -14.57 5.16
CA GLU A 37 9.51 -15.87 5.12
C GLU A 37 9.08 -16.85 6.23
N GLN A 38 8.35 -16.36 7.25
CA GLN A 38 7.85 -17.19 8.34
C GLN A 38 6.62 -18.02 7.92
N ASN A 39 5.94 -17.64 6.86
CA ASN A 39 4.85 -18.42 6.30
C ASN A 39 5.39 -19.59 5.47
N THR A 40 5.40 -20.77 6.07
CA THR A 40 5.84 -22.03 5.42
C THR A 40 4.75 -22.72 4.62
N GLU A 41 3.50 -22.25 4.68
CA GLU A 41 2.35 -22.86 3.97
C GLU A 41 2.24 -22.33 2.53
N LEU A 42 2.86 -21.21 2.21
CA LEU A 42 2.84 -20.58 0.89
C LEU A 42 4.19 -20.78 0.19
N SER A 43 4.27 -21.78 -0.65
CA SER A 43 5.51 -22.11 -1.36
C SER A 43 5.85 -21.12 -2.48
N PRO A 44 7.13 -20.99 -2.89
CA PRO A 44 7.52 -20.17 -4.04
C PRO A 44 6.80 -20.56 -5.34
N GLU A 45 6.50 -21.85 -5.55
CA GLU A 45 5.79 -22.34 -6.73
C GLU A 45 4.31 -21.91 -6.73
N GLU A 46 3.67 -21.83 -5.54
CA GLU A 46 2.32 -21.30 -5.42
C GLU A 46 2.28 -19.80 -5.67
N ILE A 47 3.24 -19.05 -5.12
CA ILE A 47 3.37 -17.61 -5.35
C ILE A 47 3.60 -17.31 -6.84
N ALA A 48 4.45 -18.08 -7.52
CA ALA A 48 4.78 -17.89 -8.92
C ALA A 48 3.61 -18.13 -9.87
N ASN A 49 2.63 -18.94 -9.47
CA ASN A 49 1.44 -19.26 -10.26
C ASN A 49 0.22 -18.52 -9.70
N THR A 50 -0.28 -17.53 -10.42
CA THR A 50 -1.39 -16.69 -9.98
C THR A 50 -2.66 -17.48 -9.64
N GLU A 51 -2.96 -18.58 -10.35
CA GLU A 51 -4.15 -19.41 -10.07
C GLU A 51 -3.99 -20.18 -8.75
N ARG A 52 -2.79 -20.74 -8.49
CA ARG A 52 -2.49 -21.42 -7.21
C ARG A 52 -2.49 -20.42 -6.05
N PHE A 53 -1.91 -19.25 -6.26
CA PHE A 53 -1.92 -18.20 -5.25
C PHE A 53 -3.34 -17.70 -4.95
N ALA A 54 -4.19 -17.53 -5.97
CA ALA A 54 -5.59 -17.20 -5.78
C ALA A 54 -6.35 -18.32 -5.04
N ALA A 55 -6.04 -19.58 -5.34
CA ALA A 55 -6.63 -20.73 -4.64
C ALA A 55 -6.23 -20.76 -3.16
N TYR A 56 -4.95 -20.45 -2.83
CA TYR A 56 -4.49 -20.29 -1.45
C TYR A 56 -5.29 -19.20 -0.72
N ILE A 57 -5.35 -17.98 -1.28
CA ILE A 57 -6.09 -16.85 -0.69
C ILE A 57 -7.56 -17.24 -0.44
N ASN A 58 -8.23 -17.80 -1.44
CA ASN A 58 -9.65 -18.17 -1.32
C ASN A 58 -9.89 -19.28 -0.29
N ARG A 59 -8.97 -20.27 -0.20
CA ARG A 59 -9.04 -21.34 0.81
C ARG A 59 -8.96 -20.77 2.22
N GLU A 60 -7.99 -19.89 2.49
CA GLU A 60 -7.82 -19.28 3.81
C GLU A 60 -9.03 -18.42 4.19
N LEU A 61 -9.52 -17.58 3.28
CA LEU A 61 -10.72 -16.78 3.52
C LEU A 61 -11.93 -17.66 3.85
N GLN A 62 -12.12 -18.76 3.10
CA GLN A 62 -13.24 -19.68 3.32
C GLN A 62 -13.13 -20.44 4.64
N GLN A 63 -11.95 -20.97 4.98
CA GLN A 63 -11.71 -21.73 6.20
C GLN A 63 -11.93 -20.88 7.45
N HIS A 64 -11.58 -19.59 7.39
CA HIS A 64 -11.73 -18.67 8.52
C HIS A 64 -13.06 -17.91 8.50
N GLY A 65 -13.92 -18.14 7.50
CA GLY A 65 -15.18 -17.42 7.32
C GLY A 65 -14.94 -15.90 7.19
N ALA A 66 -13.80 -15.50 6.61
CA ALA A 66 -13.42 -14.13 6.46
C ALA A 66 -13.96 -13.53 5.15
N ARG A 67 -14.43 -12.29 5.23
CA ARG A 67 -14.88 -11.54 4.05
C ARG A 67 -13.70 -11.05 3.25
N TYR A 68 -12.66 -10.57 3.94
CA TYR A 68 -11.43 -10.06 3.34
C TYR A 68 -10.22 -10.60 4.08
N GLY A 69 -9.13 -10.75 3.32
CA GLY A 69 -7.80 -10.95 3.86
C GLY A 69 -7.04 -9.62 3.92
N ILE A 70 -6.18 -9.46 4.90
CA ILE A 70 -5.39 -8.25 5.07
C ILE A 70 -3.91 -8.61 5.00
N GLY A 71 -3.19 -8.01 4.03
CA GLY A 71 -1.73 -8.08 3.94
C GLY A 71 -1.11 -6.81 4.53
N GLY A 72 -0.11 -6.98 5.40
CA GLY A 72 0.40 -5.93 6.29
C GLY A 72 1.15 -4.79 5.60
N TYR A 73 1.16 -3.65 6.27
CA TYR A 73 2.04 -2.50 6.03
C TYR A 73 3.39 -2.73 6.71
N ASP A 74 4.47 -2.17 6.11
CA ASP A 74 5.83 -2.32 6.63
C ASP A 74 6.26 -3.80 6.78
N GLU A 75 5.75 -4.65 5.91
CA GLU A 75 5.96 -6.08 5.90
C GLU A 75 7.00 -6.47 4.83
N HIS A 76 8.06 -7.17 5.23
CA HIS A 76 9.06 -7.69 4.30
C HIS A 76 8.57 -9.01 3.70
N ARG A 77 8.19 -8.98 2.41
CA ARG A 77 7.45 -10.05 1.74
C ARG A 77 8.29 -10.86 0.78
N THR A 78 8.21 -12.18 0.91
CA THR A 78 8.80 -13.12 -0.04
C THR A 78 8.06 -13.17 -1.38
N LEU A 79 6.77 -12.85 -1.38
CA LEU A 79 5.92 -12.93 -2.59
C LEU A 79 6.39 -12.03 -3.74
N TYR A 80 7.15 -10.96 -3.47
CA TYR A 80 7.71 -10.10 -4.51
C TYR A 80 8.88 -10.75 -5.29
N ALA A 81 9.43 -11.88 -4.80
CA ALA A 81 10.43 -12.66 -5.56
C ALA A 81 9.86 -13.31 -6.83
N ARG A 82 8.52 -13.31 -7.00
CA ARG A 82 7.86 -13.82 -8.21
C ARG A 82 8.19 -13.03 -9.48
N SER A 83 8.65 -11.79 -9.36
CA SER A 83 8.90 -10.90 -10.49
C SER A 83 10.20 -10.15 -10.38
N LYS A 84 11.01 -10.18 -11.45
CA LYS A 84 12.23 -9.38 -11.61
C LYS A 84 11.97 -7.87 -11.58
N HIS A 85 10.72 -7.42 -11.71
CA HIS A 85 10.34 -6.03 -11.56
C HIS A 85 10.79 -5.47 -10.20
N PHE A 86 10.72 -6.27 -9.14
CA PHE A 86 11.10 -5.86 -7.79
C PHE A 86 12.61 -6.01 -7.50
N ASP A 87 13.37 -6.64 -8.38
CA ASP A 87 14.83 -6.75 -8.25
C ASP A 87 15.56 -5.51 -8.82
N GLN A 88 14.86 -4.71 -9.63
CA GLN A 88 15.42 -3.50 -10.20
C GLN A 88 15.33 -2.31 -9.21
N PRO A 89 16.36 -1.43 -9.19
CA PRO A 89 16.30 -0.20 -8.42
C PRO A 89 15.18 0.71 -8.97
N LEU A 90 14.58 1.50 -8.08
CA LEU A 90 13.71 2.59 -8.52
C LEU A 90 14.54 3.63 -9.29
N PRO A 91 13.93 4.38 -10.25
CA PRO A 91 14.61 5.48 -10.91
C PRO A 91 15.20 6.45 -9.87
N ALA A 92 16.41 6.97 -10.11
CA ALA A 92 17.09 7.87 -9.16
C ALA A 92 16.27 9.13 -8.82
N ALA A 93 15.38 9.57 -9.72
CA ALA A 93 14.43 10.65 -9.49
C ALA A 93 13.33 10.29 -8.47
N ALA A 94 13.14 9.01 -8.17
CA ALA A 94 12.15 8.51 -7.20
C ALA A 94 12.60 8.68 -5.75
N ILE A 95 13.88 8.89 -5.51
CA ILE A 95 14.49 8.98 -4.18
C ILE A 95 14.87 10.42 -3.91
N VAL A 96 13.90 11.33 -3.96
CA VAL A 96 14.14 12.70 -3.49
C VAL A 96 13.66 12.77 -2.05
N PRO A 97 14.56 12.97 -1.05
CA PRO A 97 14.11 13.14 0.33
C PRO A 97 13.16 14.35 0.38
N ALA A 98 12.03 14.20 1.06
CA ALA A 98 11.16 15.33 1.39
C ALA A 98 12.04 16.45 1.92
N ARG A 99 11.87 17.69 1.40
CA ARG A 99 12.68 18.85 1.80
C ARG A 99 12.83 18.86 3.30
N SER A 100 14.04 18.60 3.78
CA SER A 100 14.38 18.63 5.18
C SER A 100 13.91 19.95 5.80
N ALA A 101 13.06 19.89 6.81
CA ALA A 101 12.92 20.96 7.75
C ALA A 101 14.32 21.33 8.29
N PRO A 102 14.64 22.60 8.55
CA PRO A 102 15.97 23.00 8.99
C PRO A 102 16.38 22.20 10.22
N GLN A 103 17.50 21.49 10.13
CA GLN A 103 18.06 20.71 11.23
C GLN A 103 18.33 21.63 12.43
N PRO A 104 17.90 21.27 13.66
CA PRO A 104 18.45 21.91 14.86
C PRO A 104 19.93 21.48 14.98
N ALA A 105 20.79 22.45 15.29
CA ALA A 105 22.22 22.30 15.45
C ALA A 105 22.59 21.13 16.37
N ALA A 106 23.61 20.37 15.98
CA ALA A 106 24.15 19.23 16.69
C ALA A 106 24.53 19.57 18.14
N GLY A 107 23.91 18.87 19.07
CA GLY A 107 24.27 18.86 20.49
C GLY A 107 24.19 17.44 21.02
N GLY A 108 25.34 16.93 21.40
CA GLY A 108 25.79 15.68 21.99
C GLY A 108 24.85 14.67 22.61
N THR A 109 25.18 13.43 22.30
CA THR A 109 25.23 12.20 23.13
C THR A 109 24.07 11.84 24.05
N SER A 110 23.39 10.72 23.77
CA SER A 110 23.49 9.51 24.60
C SER A 110 22.67 8.37 23.98
N GLN A 111 23.32 7.21 23.83
CA GLN A 111 22.71 5.91 23.56
C GLN A 111 21.80 5.56 24.76
N ALA A 112 20.57 5.22 24.48
CA ALA A 112 19.73 4.46 25.40
C ALA A 112 19.04 3.37 24.57
N ASP A 113 19.36 2.12 24.94
CA ASP A 113 18.85 0.90 24.38
C ASP A 113 17.32 0.84 24.42
N LEU A 114 16.69 0.75 23.24
CA LEU A 114 15.34 0.21 23.11
C LEU A 114 15.47 -1.12 22.36
N GLN A 115 15.40 -2.21 23.12
CA GLN A 115 15.21 -3.56 22.62
C GLN A 115 13.83 -3.65 21.96
N GLY A 116 13.77 -3.42 20.65
CA GLY A 116 12.65 -3.81 19.79
C GLY A 116 12.88 -5.26 19.36
N THR A 117 11.86 -6.08 19.40
CA THR A 117 11.82 -7.48 18.96
C THR A 117 12.35 -7.59 17.54
N GLY A 118 13.54 -8.18 17.40
CA GLY A 118 14.29 -8.18 16.16
C GLY A 118 13.66 -9.06 15.07
N SER A 119 13.24 -8.41 14.02
CA SER A 119 13.26 -9.00 12.69
C SER A 119 14.70 -8.93 12.20
N GLU A 120 15.36 -10.07 12.02
CA GLU A 120 16.71 -10.13 11.45
C GLU A 120 16.68 -9.50 10.05
N SER A 121 17.63 -8.60 9.78
CA SER A 121 17.82 -8.03 8.45
C SER A 121 18.05 -9.16 7.43
N PRO A 122 17.38 -9.14 6.26
CA PRO A 122 17.56 -10.16 5.24
C PRO A 122 19.04 -10.23 4.81
N ARG A 123 19.56 -11.45 4.63
CA ARG A 123 20.93 -11.65 4.13
C ARG A 123 20.99 -11.22 2.66
N ILE A 124 21.79 -10.21 2.37
CA ILE A 124 22.06 -9.72 1.01
C ILE A 124 23.42 -10.28 0.59
N ASP A 125 23.48 -10.94 -0.57
CA ASP A 125 24.74 -11.39 -1.14
C ASP A 125 25.62 -10.19 -1.52
N PRO A 126 26.90 -10.16 -1.12
CA PRO A 126 27.79 -9.05 -1.43
C PRO A 126 27.99 -8.94 -2.95
N GLY A 127 27.42 -7.87 -3.56
CA GLY A 127 27.62 -7.54 -4.98
C GLY A 127 26.35 -7.48 -5.81
N GLU A 128 25.21 -7.98 -5.32
CA GLU A 128 23.92 -7.80 -5.99
C GLU A 128 23.15 -6.62 -5.38
N PRO A 129 22.39 -5.85 -6.20
CA PRO A 129 21.55 -4.80 -5.66
C PRO A 129 20.46 -5.40 -4.78
N GLU A 130 20.25 -4.84 -3.60
CA GLU A 130 19.17 -5.24 -2.69
C GLU A 130 17.82 -5.21 -3.41
N PRO A 131 17.05 -6.32 -3.40
CA PRO A 131 15.73 -6.34 -4.03
C PRO A 131 14.71 -5.55 -3.19
N ARG A 132 13.67 -5.03 -3.84
CA ARG A 132 12.54 -4.37 -3.17
C ARG A 132 11.59 -5.44 -2.64
N ARG A 133 11.41 -5.50 -1.32
CA ARG A 133 10.56 -6.51 -0.65
C ARG A 133 9.69 -5.92 0.45
N LEU A 134 9.93 -4.66 0.86
CA LEU A 134 9.19 -4.02 1.94
C LEU A 134 7.95 -3.33 1.39
N HIS A 135 6.77 -3.76 1.85
CA HIS A 135 5.47 -3.26 1.42
C HIS A 135 5.11 -1.94 2.09
N LEU A 136 4.68 -0.96 1.30
CA LEU A 136 4.38 0.41 1.74
C LEU A 136 2.87 0.72 1.85
N GLY A 137 2.04 -0.26 1.57
CA GLY A 137 0.59 -0.16 1.65
C GLY A 137 -0.03 -1.22 2.56
N ILE A 138 -1.34 -1.30 2.53
CA ILE A 138 -2.13 -2.44 3.04
C ILE A 138 -2.88 -3.03 1.87
N ASP A 139 -2.81 -4.35 1.73
CA ASP A 139 -3.59 -5.08 0.74
C ASP A 139 -4.87 -5.64 1.36
N ILE A 140 -5.99 -5.44 0.65
CA ILE A 140 -7.29 -6.00 1.03
C ILE A 140 -7.66 -7.04 -0.03
N TRP A 141 -7.47 -8.33 0.32
CA TRP A 141 -7.72 -9.47 -0.56
C TRP A 141 -9.19 -9.86 -0.54
N GLY A 142 -9.81 -9.97 -1.70
CA GLY A 142 -11.23 -10.32 -1.81
C GLY A 142 -11.66 -10.51 -3.26
N PRO A 143 -12.96 -10.78 -3.51
CA PRO A 143 -13.45 -11.08 -4.85
C PRO A 143 -13.34 -9.89 -5.80
N ALA A 144 -13.03 -10.16 -7.09
CA ALA A 144 -13.09 -9.17 -8.15
C ALA A 144 -14.47 -8.50 -8.20
N GLY A 145 -14.52 -7.22 -8.57
CA GLY A 145 -15.74 -6.42 -8.57
C GLY A 145 -16.15 -5.87 -7.21
N THR A 146 -15.38 -6.15 -6.13
CA THR A 146 -15.58 -5.49 -4.84
C THR A 146 -15.46 -3.98 -5.01
N LYS A 147 -16.46 -3.24 -4.52
CA LYS A 147 -16.48 -1.77 -4.62
C LYS A 147 -15.41 -1.14 -3.77
N VAL A 148 -14.79 -0.08 -4.31
CA VAL A 148 -13.83 0.77 -3.62
C VAL A 148 -14.43 2.17 -3.48
N MET A 149 -14.44 2.70 -2.25
CA MET A 149 -15.00 4.01 -1.94
C MET A 149 -13.91 4.96 -1.45
N SER A 150 -14.10 6.26 -1.72
CA SER A 150 -13.23 7.28 -1.17
C SER A 150 -13.46 7.45 0.34
N PRO A 151 -12.43 7.38 1.19
CA PRO A 151 -12.60 7.54 2.64
C PRO A 151 -12.95 8.97 3.05
N LEU A 152 -12.60 9.95 2.25
CA LEU A 152 -12.75 11.39 2.51
C LEU A 152 -13.11 12.12 1.21
N ASN A 153 -13.52 13.38 1.31
CA ASN A 153 -13.60 14.25 0.14
C ASN A 153 -12.21 14.40 -0.50
N ALA A 154 -12.18 14.38 -1.82
CA ALA A 154 -10.94 14.38 -2.59
C ALA A 154 -11.10 15.05 -3.95
N ILE A 155 -9.97 15.19 -4.63
CA ILE A 155 -9.91 15.40 -6.08
C ILE A 155 -9.04 14.30 -6.70
N VAL A 156 -9.35 13.89 -7.92
CA VAL A 156 -8.49 12.97 -8.68
C VAL A 156 -7.17 13.68 -8.97
N HIS A 157 -6.06 13.16 -8.39
CA HIS A 157 -4.72 13.64 -8.66
C HIS A 157 -4.24 13.17 -10.03
N SER A 158 -4.30 11.86 -10.23
CA SER A 158 -3.86 11.21 -11.47
C SER A 158 -4.34 9.76 -11.49
N PHE A 159 -4.24 9.12 -12.64
CA PHE A 159 -4.56 7.71 -12.83
C PHE A 159 -3.78 7.16 -14.02
N ALA A 160 -3.55 5.84 -14.05
CA ALA A 160 -2.87 5.17 -15.15
C ALA A 160 -3.27 3.69 -15.24
N PHE A 161 -2.91 3.07 -16.35
CA PHE A 161 -2.87 1.63 -16.49
C PHE A 161 -1.42 1.15 -16.54
N ASN A 162 -0.89 0.74 -15.40
CA ASN A 162 0.46 0.25 -15.21
C ASN A 162 0.51 -1.24 -15.57
N ASN A 163 0.56 -1.53 -16.87
CA ASN A 163 0.31 -2.87 -17.44
C ASN A 163 1.58 -3.73 -17.56
N ASN A 164 2.44 -3.72 -16.55
CA ASN A 164 3.55 -4.66 -16.47
C ASN A 164 3.18 -5.86 -15.59
N GLU A 165 3.87 -6.97 -15.79
CA GLU A 165 3.72 -8.15 -14.92
C GLU A 165 4.10 -7.79 -13.49
N SER A 166 3.23 -8.10 -12.55
CA SER A 166 3.36 -7.80 -11.12
C SER A 166 3.32 -6.32 -10.74
N ASP A 167 2.94 -5.44 -11.68
CA ASP A 167 2.69 -4.03 -11.44
C ASP A 167 1.24 -3.81 -10.93
N TYR A 168 0.84 -2.57 -10.67
CA TYR A 168 -0.48 -2.21 -10.13
C TYR A 168 -1.66 -2.46 -11.08
N GLY A 169 -1.45 -2.60 -12.40
CA GLY A 169 -2.56 -2.55 -13.35
C GLY A 169 -3.26 -1.19 -13.33
N ALA A 170 -4.60 -1.19 -13.33
CA ALA A 170 -5.36 0.04 -13.23
C ALA A 170 -5.20 0.68 -11.85
N THR A 171 -4.82 1.96 -11.83
CA THR A 171 -4.42 2.71 -10.63
C THR A 171 -5.10 4.07 -10.61
N ILE A 172 -5.60 4.47 -9.44
CA ILE A 172 -6.15 5.81 -9.18
C ILE A 172 -5.42 6.40 -7.98
N ILE A 173 -5.10 7.70 -8.05
CA ILE A 173 -4.52 8.47 -6.95
C ILE A 173 -5.43 9.66 -6.68
N LEU A 174 -5.83 9.82 -5.42
CA LEU A 174 -6.64 10.94 -4.95
C LEU A 174 -5.82 11.88 -4.09
N THR A 175 -6.09 13.18 -4.17
CA THR A 175 -5.59 14.19 -3.24
C THR A 175 -6.66 14.57 -2.25
N HIS A 176 -6.30 14.57 -0.98
CA HIS A 176 -7.12 15.01 0.15
C HIS A 176 -6.54 16.27 0.80
N ASN A 177 -7.36 17.00 1.52
CA ASN A 177 -6.92 18.10 2.38
C ASN A 177 -7.69 18.08 3.69
N LEU A 178 -6.96 18.01 4.81
CA LEU A 178 -7.49 18.08 6.16
C LEU A 178 -6.72 19.14 6.94
N ASP A 179 -7.39 20.14 7.48
CA ASP A 179 -6.77 21.24 8.24
C ASP A 179 -5.62 21.95 7.49
N GLY A 180 -5.69 22.02 6.16
CA GLY A 180 -4.64 22.60 5.34
C GLY A 180 -3.46 21.66 5.05
N ILE A 181 -3.48 20.43 5.59
CA ILE A 181 -2.50 19.39 5.26
C ILE A 181 -2.99 18.62 4.04
N SER A 182 -2.22 18.66 2.97
CA SER A 182 -2.48 17.90 1.76
C SER A 182 -1.75 16.55 1.82
N PHE A 183 -2.42 15.47 1.42
CA PHE A 183 -1.87 14.12 1.29
C PHE A 183 -2.63 13.37 0.21
N HIS A 184 -2.15 12.17 -0.12
CA HIS A 184 -2.71 11.38 -1.21
C HIS A 184 -3.05 9.98 -0.75
N THR A 185 -4.03 9.35 -1.44
CA THR A 185 -4.31 7.93 -1.33
C THR A 185 -4.19 7.29 -2.70
N LEU A 186 -3.47 6.17 -2.78
CA LEU A 186 -3.30 5.36 -3.97
C LEU A 186 -4.16 4.11 -3.84
N TYR A 187 -4.80 3.77 -4.94
CA TYR A 187 -5.63 2.58 -5.12
C TYR A 187 -5.09 1.81 -6.32
N GLY A 188 -4.41 0.69 -6.08
CA GLY A 188 -3.88 -0.19 -7.11
C GLY A 188 -4.73 -1.44 -7.33
N HIS A 189 -4.45 -2.18 -8.38
CA HIS A 189 -5.07 -3.45 -8.77
C HIS A 189 -6.57 -3.34 -9.06
N LEU A 190 -6.97 -2.20 -9.60
CA LEU A 190 -8.36 -1.90 -9.92
C LEU A 190 -8.79 -2.51 -11.26
N SER A 191 -10.11 -2.53 -11.51
CA SER A 191 -10.63 -2.85 -12.83
C SER A 191 -10.36 -1.71 -13.82
N LEU A 192 -10.05 -2.04 -15.07
CA LEU A 192 -9.87 -1.06 -16.16
C LEU A 192 -11.12 -0.20 -16.37
N ASN A 193 -12.30 -0.75 -16.08
CA ASN A 193 -13.53 0.00 -16.17
C ASN A 193 -13.56 1.19 -15.20
N SER A 194 -12.84 1.10 -14.09
CA SER A 194 -12.75 2.16 -13.09
C SER A 194 -12.04 3.42 -13.61
N LEU A 195 -11.21 3.30 -14.65
CA LEU A 195 -10.52 4.45 -15.25
C LEU A 195 -11.38 5.21 -16.28
N LYS A 196 -12.55 4.66 -16.68
CA LYS A 196 -13.40 5.31 -17.66
C LYS A 196 -14.02 6.58 -17.07
N ASN A 197 -14.06 7.63 -17.90
CA ASN A 197 -14.61 8.93 -17.54
C ASN A 197 -13.96 9.62 -16.32
N LEU A 198 -12.75 9.18 -15.93
CA LEU A 198 -11.90 9.93 -15.01
C LEU A 198 -11.18 11.06 -15.75
N TYR A 199 -10.91 12.14 -15.01
CA TYR A 199 -10.00 13.21 -15.41
C TYR A 199 -9.34 13.81 -14.17
N GLU A 200 -8.11 14.30 -14.32
CA GLU A 200 -7.40 15.00 -13.24
C GLU A 200 -8.22 16.24 -12.80
N GLY A 201 -8.31 16.45 -11.49
CA GLY A 201 -9.11 17.54 -10.91
C GLY A 201 -10.60 17.22 -10.71
N LYS A 202 -11.10 16.04 -11.11
CA LYS A 202 -12.47 15.62 -10.80
C LYS A 202 -12.68 15.56 -9.29
N ASN A 203 -13.76 16.21 -8.80
CA ASN A 203 -14.14 16.10 -7.40
C ASN A 203 -14.71 14.71 -7.10
N VAL A 204 -14.36 14.20 -5.92
CA VAL A 204 -14.81 12.93 -5.36
C VAL A 204 -15.34 13.18 -3.96
N SER A 205 -16.56 12.74 -3.70
CA SER A 205 -17.18 12.86 -2.38
C SER A 205 -16.78 11.72 -1.46
N LYS A 206 -16.72 11.99 -0.17
CA LYS A 206 -16.58 10.94 0.86
C LYS A 206 -17.67 9.87 0.67
N GLY A 207 -17.27 8.59 0.61
CA GLY A 207 -18.16 7.44 0.40
C GLY A 207 -18.56 7.22 -1.07
N GLU A 208 -18.10 8.06 -2.02
CA GLU A 208 -18.34 7.82 -3.45
C GLU A 208 -17.61 6.56 -3.89
N VAL A 209 -18.31 5.69 -4.63
CA VAL A 209 -17.69 4.54 -5.30
C VAL A 209 -16.82 5.05 -6.44
N ILE A 210 -15.52 4.86 -6.34
CA ILE A 210 -14.52 5.33 -7.31
C ILE A 210 -14.01 4.23 -8.22
N ALA A 211 -14.07 2.96 -7.76
CA ALA A 211 -13.47 1.83 -8.46
C ALA A 211 -14.09 0.49 -8.01
N GLU A 212 -13.56 -0.58 -8.63
CA GLU A 212 -13.78 -1.96 -8.25
C GLU A 212 -12.45 -2.73 -8.28
N PHE A 213 -12.32 -3.80 -7.48
CA PHE A 213 -11.19 -4.72 -7.56
C PHE A 213 -11.11 -5.33 -8.96
N GLY A 214 -9.93 -5.31 -9.54
CA GLY A 214 -9.66 -5.85 -10.87
C GLY A 214 -9.53 -7.37 -10.92
N MET A 215 -9.75 -7.92 -12.09
CA MET A 215 -9.38 -9.29 -12.43
C MET A 215 -7.89 -9.36 -12.83
N ARG A 216 -7.29 -10.55 -12.83
CA ARG A 216 -5.86 -10.75 -13.08
C ARG A 216 -5.31 -10.14 -14.38
N PHE A 217 -6.13 -10.04 -15.42
CA PHE A 217 -5.70 -9.49 -16.72
C PHE A 217 -5.64 -7.95 -16.76
N GLU A 218 -6.08 -7.28 -15.71
CA GLU A 218 -6.13 -5.82 -15.61
C GLU A 218 -5.46 -5.27 -14.33
N ASN A 219 -5.00 -6.16 -13.45
CA ASN A 219 -4.46 -5.83 -12.13
C ASN A 219 -2.99 -6.24 -11.94
N GLY A 220 -2.22 -6.41 -13.02
CA GLY A 220 -0.83 -6.85 -12.95
C GLY A 220 -0.64 -8.35 -12.75
N ASN A 221 -1.63 -9.17 -13.09
CA ASN A 221 -1.63 -10.63 -12.94
C ASN A 221 -1.55 -11.12 -11.48
N TRP A 222 -2.16 -10.40 -10.55
CA TRP A 222 -2.32 -10.78 -9.16
C TRP A 222 -3.67 -11.47 -8.90
N PRO A 223 -3.81 -12.29 -7.83
CA PRO A 223 -5.12 -12.58 -7.26
C PRO A 223 -5.83 -11.27 -6.91
N SER A 224 -7.16 -11.25 -7.03
CA SER A 224 -7.93 -10.00 -6.86
C SER A 224 -7.77 -9.41 -5.46
N HIS A 225 -7.38 -8.16 -5.38
CA HIS A 225 -7.22 -7.38 -4.16
C HIS A 225 -7.17 -5.88 -4.46
N LEU A 226 -7.20 -5.06 -3.43
CA LEU A 226 -6.87 -3.64 -3.45
C LEU A 226 -5.54 -3.44 -2.74
N HIS A 227 -4.57 -2.80 -3.38
CA HIS A 227 -3.46 -2.16 -2.71
C HIS A 227 -3.87 -0.74 -2.32
N PHE A 228 -3.89 -0.45 -1.03
CA PHE A 228 -4.23 0.88 -0.52
C PHE A 228 -3.01 1.49 0.18
N GLN A 229 -2.63 2.70 -0.23
CA GLN A 229 -1.44 3.38 0.32
C GLN A 229 -1.74 4.84 0.61
N VAL A 230 -1.19 5.38 1.69
CA VAL A 230 -1.19 6.81 2.01
C VAL A 230 0.18 7.40 1.66
N ILE A 231 0.18 8.57 1.02
CA ILE A 231 1.40 9.23 0.54
C ILE A 231 1.33 10.70 0.95
N THR A 232 2.36 11.19 1.62
CA THR A 232 2.43 12.60 2.06
C THR A 232 2.75 13.52 0.89
N ASP A 233 3.76 13.18 0.09
CA ASP A 233 4.20 13.97 -1.07
C ASP A 233 4.42 13.03 -2.27
N MET A 234 3.72 13.31 -3.36
CA MET A 234 3.86 12.55 -4.62
C MET A 234 5.21 12.73 -5.31
N GLN A 235 6.02 13.71 -4.91
CA GLN A 235 7.36 13.96 -5.48
C GLN A 235 7.37 14.07 -7.02
N GLY A 236 6.26 14.54 -7.59
CA GLY A 236 6.08 14.67 -9.03
C GLY A 236 5.59 13.42 -9.77
N TRP A 237 5.39 12.30 -9.08
CA TRP A 237 4.79 11.11 -9.68
C TRP A 237 3.33 11.33 -10.07
N LYS A 238 2.92 10.67 -11.17
CA LYS A 238 1.55 10.71 -11.68
C LYS A 238 1.12 9.34 -12.19
N GLY A 239 -0.05 8.90 -11.75
CA GLY A 239 -0.65 7.62 -12.15
C GLY A 239 0.05 6.39 -11.60
N ASP A 240 1.15 6.59 -10.91
CA ASP A 240 1.99 5.58 -10.29
C ASP A 240 2.70 6.15 -9.06
N TYR A 241 3.11 5.28 -8.14
CA TYR A 241 3.98 5.59 -7.00
C TYR A 241 4.53 4.28 -6.42
N PRO A 242 5.80 4.22 -5.95
CA PRO A 242 6.37 2.99 -5.41
C PRO A 242 5.58 2.42 -4.23
N GLY A 243 5.11 1.18 -4.37
CA GLY A 243 4.39 0.43 -3.33
C GLY A 243 5.29 -0.54 -2.56
N VAL A 244 6.53 -0.71 -3.05
CA VAL A 244 7.50 -1.63 -2.48
C VAL A 244 8.88 -1.00 -2.54
N CYS A 245 9.60 -0.96 -1.43
CA CYS A 245 10.96 -0.42 -1.34
C CYS A 245 11.99 -1.46 -0.88
N ARG A 246 13.25 -1.07 -0.86
CA ARG A 246 14.34 -1.83 -0.23
C ARG A 246 14.24 -1.69 1.29
N TYR A 247 14.61 -2.73 2.01
CA TYR A 247 14.62 -2.68 3.47
C TYR A 247 15.61 -1.64 4.01
N SER A 248 16.77 -1.49 3.35
CA SER A 248 17.77 -0.45 3.68
C SER A 248 17.25 0.98 3.55
N GLU A 249 16.19 1.19 2.75
CA GLU A 249 15.55 2.49 2.53
C GLU A 249 14.28 2.68 3.38
N ARG A 250 13.95 1.71 4.25
CA ARG A 250 12.70 1.64 5.00
C ARG A 250 12.29 2.97 5.62
N GLN A 251 13.15 3.56 6.43
CA GLN A 251 12.78 4.80 7.16
C GLN A 251 12.44 5.95 6.22
N LEU A 252 13.20 6.12 5.15
CA LEU A 252 12.96 7.17 4.13
C LEU A 252 11.56 7.04 3.51
N TRP A 253 11.15 5.80 3.19
CA TRP A 253 9.85 5.55 2.58
C TRP A 253 8.70 5.64 3.58
N LEU A 254 8.87 5.13 4.80
CA LEU A 254 7.82 5.22 5.84
C LEU A 254 7.56 6.67 6.28
N ASP A 255 8.56 7.55 6.23
CA ASP A 255 8.38 8.99 6.50
C ASP A 255 7.43 9.65 5.48
N ASN A 256 7.40 9.17 4.24
CA ASN A 256 6.52 9.69 3.19
C ASN A 256 5.25 8.86 2.99
N CYS A 257 5.25 7.60 3.39
CA CYS A 257 4.13 6.68 3.28
C CYS A 257 3.69 6.27 4.70
N PRO A 258 2.91 7.09 5.41
CA PRO A 258 2.42 6.74 6.75
C PRO A 258 1.46 5.55 6.69
N ASP A 259 1.31 4.85 7.84
CA ASP A 259 0.49 3.66 7.97
C ASP A 259 -0.95 3.87 7.44
N PRO A 260 -1.36 3.13 6.40
CA PRO A 260 -2.70 3.24 5.83
C PRO A 260 -3.81 2.84 6.82
N ASN A 261 -3.48 2.10 7.88
CA ASN A 261 -4.46 1.74 8.92
C ASN A 261 -4.98 2.94 9.71
N LEU A 262 -4.30 4.09 9.65
CA LEU A 262 -4.83 5.36 10.15
C LEU A 262 -6.16 5.75 9.47
N ILE A 263 -6.37 5.30 8.22
CA ILE A 263 -7.62 5.46 7.45
C ILE A 263 -8.47 4.20 7.52
N LEU A 264 -7.87 3.03 7.26
CA LEU A 264 -8.61 1.78 7.07
C LEU A 264 -9.24 1.25 8.36
N GLN A 265 -8.55 1.37 9.49
CA GLN A 265 -8.98 0.87 10.81
C GLN A 265 -9.41 -0.61 10.76
N LEU A 266 -8.66 -1.44 10.01
CA LEU A 266 -8.96 -2.87 9.79
C LEU A 266 -8.07 -3.82 10.59
N ILE A 267 -6.95 -3.33 11.14
CA ILE A 267 -5.97 -4.10 11.93
C ILE A 267 -5.50 -3.32 13.16
#